data_97693533b5257718ff6d41842f1fbf2e
#
_entry.id   97693533b5257718ff6d41842f1fbf2e
#
_cell.length_a   1.000
_cell.length_b   1.000
_cell.length_c   1.000
_cell.angle_alpha   90.00
_cell.angle_beta   90.00
_cell.angle_gamma   90.00
#
_symmetry.space_group_name_H-M   'P 1'
#
loop_
_entity.id
_entity.type
_entity.pdbx_description
1 polymer ?
#
loop_
_entity_poly.entity_id
_entity_poly.type
_entity_poly.pdbx_seq_one_letter_code
_entity_poly.pdbx_strand_id
1 'polypeptide(L)'
;SAEVAGSDPLTKNKIRFTPLDAVLIVLMLAAGLFLVRRIGVDMNYRWQWPVMLQYLVRMDGGSWTAGSLAQGFLTTVKLSLWATALATLLGTILGLMRVSHSLFDRLVAGSYVEMVRNLPPLVLVFIVYFFIGDRIMTLLGIEGLIRSASPATQAVLTFLFAPPARLSGFFAGLATLVLYEAAYITEIVRAGIQSIEQGQWEAAHALGLSRRQQLRYVILPQALQRILPALAGQLISTIKDSAIVSVISIPELTFQGLELMSATYLTFEIWITITALYFILTFTFSIGVRRLESSMQTKSSAG
;
A
#
# COMPACT_ATOMS: atom_id res chain seq x y z
N SER A 1 11.51 -51.23 26.62
CA SER A 1 12.45 -50.25 26.12
C SER A 1 12.27 -50.08 24.61
N ALA A 2 11.48 -49.14 24.19
CA ALA A 2 11.38 -48.70 22.80
C ALA A 2 11.48 -47.18 22.80
N GLU A 3 12.63 -46.71 22.35
CA GLU A 3 13.00 -45.32 22.16
C GLU A 3 12.14 -44.73 21.04
N VAL A 4 11.22 -43.83 21.41
CA VAL A 4 10.47 -43.01 20.45
C VAL A 4 11.40 -41.88 20.01
N ALA A 5 12.04 -42.04 18.85
CA ALA A 5 12.79 -41.01 18.18
C ALA A 5 11.86 -39.87 17.81
N GLY A 6 11.99 -38.76 18.53
CA GLY A 6 11.31 -37.51 18.23
C GLY A 6 11.78 -36.95 16.89
N SER A 7 10.91 -36.96 15.89
CA SER A 7 11.12 -36.24 14.63
C SER A 7 10.95 -34.77 14.91
N ASP A 8 12.04 -34.03 14.87
CA ASP A 8 12.10 -32.56 14.93
C ASP A 8 11.32 -31.95 13.74
N PRO A 9 10.19 -31.22 13.96
CA PRO A 9 9.37 -30.67 12.89
C PRO A 9 9.95 -29.37 12.25
N LEU A 10 11.18 -28.98 12.61
CA LEU A 10 11.82 -27.76 12.10
C LEU A 10 12.93 -28.01 11.08
N THR A 11 12.75 -28.96 10.16
CA THR A 11 13.60 -28.95 8.97
C THR A 11 13.23 -27.73 8.13
N LYS A 12 14.01 -26.64 8.30
CA LYS A 12 14.07 -25.51 7.38
C LYS A 12 14.03 -26.05 5.96
N ASN A 13 12.95 -25.81 5.26
CA ASN A 13 12.81 -26.14 3.86
C ASN A 13 13.85 -25.30 3.09
N LYS A 14 15.07 -25.82 2.98
CA LYS A 14 16.12 -25.23 2.15
C LYS A 14 15.59 -25.31 0.74
N ILE A 15 15.26 -24.15 0.17
CA ILE A 15 14.93 -24.01 -1.25
C ILE A 15 16.10 -24.67 -2.00
N ARG A 16 15.90 -25.91 -2.47
CA ARG A 16 16.88 -26.63 -3.27
C ARG A 16 16.74 -26.11 -4.68
N PHE A 17 17.73 -25.36 -5.10
CA PHE A 17 17.86 -24.92 -6.48
C PHE A 17 17.93 -26.16 -7.37
N THR A 18 16.91 -26.39 -8.16
CA THR A 18 16.85 -27.55 -9.04
C THR A 18 17.40 -27.21 -10.43
N PRO A 19 17.88 -28.20 -11.21
CA PRO A 19 18.28 -27.94 -12.61
C PRO A 19 17.16 -27.29 -13.43
N LEU A 20 15.90 -27.60 -13.11
CA LEU A 20 14.73 -27.01 -13.75
C LEU A 20 14.66 -25.49 -13.47
N ASP A 21 14.95 -25.04 -12.26
CA ASP A 21 14.97 -23.62 -11.92
C ASP A 21 16.03 -22.86 -12.73
N ALA A 22 17.21 -23.47 -12.87
CA ALA A 22 18.29 -22.91 -13.68
C ALA A 22 17.86 -22.80 -15.17
N VAL A 23 17.24 -23.83 -15.72
CA VAL A 23 16.73 -23.82 -17.11
C VAL A 23 15.66 -22.74 -17.29
N LEU A 24 14.71 -22.62 -16.36
CA LEU A 24 13.67 -21.60 -16.41
C LEU A 24 14.26 -20.18 -16.35
N ILE A 25 15.23 -19.94 -15.47
CA ILE A 25 15.90 -18.63 -15.38
C ILE A 25 16.64 -18.32 -16.69
N VAL A 26 17.37 -19.28 -17.26
CA VAL A 26 18.09 -19.09 -18.52
C VAL A 26 17.10 -18.79 -19.65
N LEU A 27 15.97 -19.50 -19.73
CA LEU A 27 14.93 -19.26 -20.73
C LEU A 27 14.30 -17.87 -20.57
N MET A 28 14.02 -17.45 -19.33
CA MET A 28 13.49 -16.10 -19.06
C MET A 28 14.48 -15.00 -19.45
N LEU A 29 15.78 -15.18 -19.14
CA LEU A 29 16.81 -14.24 -19.53
C LEU A 29 17.01 -14.19 -21.04
N ALA A 30 17.01 -15.35 -21.70
CA ALA A 30 17.10 -15.45 -23.16
C ALA A 30 15.91 -14.79 -23.85
N ALA A 31 14.69 -15.03 -23.35
CA ALA A 31 13.47 -14.38 -23.86
C ALA A 31 13.52 -12.86 -23.67
N GLY A 32 13.95 -12.38 -22.49
CA GLY A 32 14.13 -10.96 -22.23
C GLY A 32 15.16 -10.31 -23.18
N LEU A 33 16.31 -10.95 -23.35
CA LEU A 33 17.34 -10.47 -24.27
C LEU A 33 16.88 -10.48 -25.74
N PHE A 34 16.16 -11.52 -26.14
CA PHE A 34 15.54 -11.60 -27.47
C PHE A 34 14.58 -10.46 -27.73
N LEU A 35 13.68 -10.17 -26.76
CA LEU A 35 12.72 -9.07 -26.86
C LEU A 35 13.43 -7.70 -26.94
N VAL A 36 14.42 -7.45 -26.10
CA VAL A 36 15.20 -6.19 -26.14
C VAL A 36 15.92 -6.00 -27.46
N ARG A 37 16.54 -7.06 -28.01
CA ARG A 37 17.18 -7.01 -29.35
C ARG A 37 16.17 -6.77 -30.45
N ARG A 38 15.02 -7.45 -30.40
CA ARG A 38 13.96 -7.30 -31.41
C ARG A 38 13.36 -5.89 -31.42
N ILE A 39 13.12 -5.30 -30.26
CA ILE A 39 12.70 -3.89 -30.14
C ILE A 39 13.75 -2.96 -30.79
N GLY A 40 15.02 -3.17 -30.51
CA GLY A 40 16.08 -2.34 -31.08
C GLY A 40 16.21 -2.45 -32.61
N VAL A 41 16.06 -3.67 -33.16
CA VAL A 41 16.24 -3.95 -34.58
C VAL A 41 14.96 -3.64 -35.38
N ASP A 42 13.82 -4.18 -34.97
CA ASP A 42 12.56 -4.10 -35.75
C ASP A 42 11.93 -2.69 -35.67
N MET A 43 12.08 -1.98 -34.54
CA MET A 43 11.54 -0.65 -34.33
C MET A 43 12.55 0.47 -34.57
N ASN A 44 13.80 0.16 -34.95
CA ASN A 44 14.90 1.13 -35.03
C ASN A 44 15.01 2.04 -33.79
N TYR A 45 14.73 1.47 -32.61
CA TYR A 45 14.64 2.21 -31.37
C TYR A 45 16.02 2.49 -30.79
N ARG A 46 16.31 3.77 -30.53
CA ARG A 46 17.59 4.20 -29.96
C ARG A 46 17.46 4.34 -28.44
N TRP A 47 18.02 3.39 -27.72
CA TRP A 47 18.03 3.40 -26.25
C TRP A 47 18.80 4.58 -25.69
N GLN A 48 18.20 5.31 -24.74
CA GLN A 48 18.78 6.52 -24.12
C GLN A 48 18.85 6.41 -22.59
N TRP A 49 19.36 5.30 -22.09
CA TRP A 49 19.49 5.04 -20.65
C TRP A 49 20.21 6.14 -19.85
N PRO A 50 21.29 6.80 -20.34
CA PRO A 50 21.96 7.87 -19.60
C PRO A 50 21.02 9.03 -19.24
N VAL A 51 20.01 9.29 -20.07
CA VAL A 51 19.01 10.33 -19.83
C VAL A 51 18.14 10.04 -18.61
N MET A 52 17.95 8.76 -18.25
CA MET A 52 17.14 8.39 -17.08
C MET A 52 17.73 8.88 -15.76
N LEU A 53 19.07 8.99 -15.66
CA LEU A 53 19.73 9.43 -14.44
C LEU A 53 19.34 10.85 -14.04
N GLN A 54 19.13 11.77 -14.99
CA GLN A 54 18.71 13.15 -14.72
C GLN A 54 17.29 13.26 -14.14
N TYR A 55 16.44 12.27 -14.42
CA TYR A 55 15.08 12.21 -13.85
C TYR A 55 15.04 11.58 -12.46
N LEU A 56 16.12 10.91 -12.04
CA LEU A 56 16.33 10.43 -10.68
C LEU A 56 17.07 11.46 -9.83
N VAL A 57 18.20 11.94 -10.33
CA VAL A 57 19.04 12.90 -9.61
C VAL A 57 19.52 13.96 -10.59
N ARG A 58 19.26 15.22 -10.28
CA ARG A 58 19.63 16.36 -11.11
C ARG A 58 20.59 17.28 -10.36
N MET A 59 21.53 17.84 -11.09
CA MET A 59 22.43 18.85 -10.56
C MET A 59 21.90 20.24 -10.95
N ASP A 60 21.43 20.99 -9.97
CA ASP A 60 20.93 22.36 -10.16
C ASP A 60 21.79 23.33 -9.34
N GLY A 61 22.42 24.30 -10.00
CA GLY A 61 23.20 25.34 -9.32
C GLY A 61 24.32 24.84 -8.39
N GLY A 62 24.91 23.65 -8.65
CA GLY A 62 25.97 23.06 -7.82
C GLY A 62 25.45 22.20 -6.65
N SER A 63 24.13 22.04 -6.49
CA SER A 63 23.53 21.15 -5.51
C SER A 63 22.80 19.97 -6.19
N TRP A 64 22.86 18.79 -5.56
CA TRP A 64 22.10 17.62 -6.01
C TRP A 64 20.64 17.75 -5.58
N THR A 65 19.75 17.71 -6.54
CA THR A 65 18.30 17.78 -6.33
C THR A 65 17.60 16.51 -6.84
N ALA A 66 16.47 16.16 -6.21
CA ALA A 66 15.67 15.04 -6.67
C ALA A 66 15.03 15.37 -8.02
N GLY A 67 15.26 14.53 -9.03
CA GLY A 67 14.59 14.59 -10.31
C GLY A 67 13.10 14.24 -10.21
N SER A 68 12.36 14.39 -11.31
CA SER A 68 10.91 14.18 -11.32
C SER A 68 10.50 12.77 -10.89
N LEU A 69 11.18 11.71 -11.35
CA LEU A 69 10.89 10.33 -10.93
C LEU A 69 11.17 10.10 -9.45
N ALA A 70 12.25 10.69 -8.91
CA ALA A 70 12.54 10.59 -7.48
C ALA A 70 11.49 11.35 -6.64
N GLN A 71 11.04 12.53 -7.10
CA GLN A 71 9.95 13.26 -6.44
C GLN A 71 8.65 12.46 -6.48
N GLY A 72 8.30 11.86 -7.63
CA GLY A 72 7.15 10.97 -7.76
C GLY A 72 7.25 9.76 -6.83
N PHE A 73 8.42 9.12 -6.75
CA PHE A 73 8.69 8.02 -5.84
C PHE A 73 8.46 8.40 -4.37
N LEU A 74 8.98 9.55 -3.94
CA LEU A 74 8.75 10.06 -2.58
C LEU A 74 7.27 10.37 -2.33
N THR A 75 6.56 10.90 -3.32
CA THR A 75 5.12 11.16 -3.23
C THR A 75 4.34 9.85 -3.09
N THR A 76 4.67 8.80 -3.87
CA THR A 76 4.11 7.46 -3.74
C THR A 76 4.30 6.91 -2.32
N VAL A 77 5.51 6.99 -1.76
CA VAL A 77 5.81 6.55 -0.40
C VAL A 77 4.95 7.29 0.64
N LYS A 78 4.92 8.62 0.57
CA LYS A 78 4.13 9.44 1.51
C LYS A 78 2.64 9.13 1.42
N LEU A 79 2.08 9.10 0.20
CA LEU A 79 0.67 8.76 -0.03
C LEU A 79 0.33 7.39 0.54
N SER A 80 1.14 6.38 0.24
CA SER A 80 0.88 5.00 0.67
C SER A 80 0.95 4.84 2.18
N LEU A 81 1.92 5.45 2.85
CA LEU A 81 2.05 5.39 4.30
C LEU A 81 0.87 6.09 5.00
N TRP A 82 0.54 7.31 4.58
CA TRP A 82 -0.59 8.04 5.16
C TRP A 82 -1.93 7.37 4.84
N ALA A 83 -2.11 6.92 3.60
CA ALA A 83 -3.34 6.22 3.20
C ALA A 83 -3.53 4.94 4.02
N THR A 84 -2.49 4.11 4.17
CA THR A 84 -2.56 2.89 4.99
C THR A 84 -2.87 3.20 6.45
N ALA A 85 -2.21 4.21 7.05
CA ALA A 85 -2.44 4.57 8.45
C ALA A 85 -3.90 5.03 8.70
N LEU A 86 -4.39 5.95 7.86
CA LEU A 86 -5.75 6.49 7.99
C LEU A 86 -6.82 5.46 7.59
N ALA A 87 -6.56 4.67 6.55
CA ALA A 87 -7.44 3.59 6.14
C ALA A 87 -7.51 2.47 7.19
N THR A 88 -6.40 2.19 7.90
CA THR A 88 -6.41 1.24 9.02
C THR A 88 -7.28 1.74 10.16
N LEU A 89 -7.21 3.03 10.48
CA LEU A 89 -8.08 3.62 11.49
C LEU A 89 -9.56 3.50 11.09
N LEU A 90 -9.92 3.99 9.90
CA LEU A 90 -11.29 3.96 9.39
C LEU A 90 -11.79 2.54 9.20
N GLY A 91 -10.98 1.67 8.56
CA GLY A 91 -11.33 0.27 8.31
C GLY A 91 -11.47 -0.55 9.60
N THR A 92 -10.69 -0.23 10.65
CA THR A 92 -10.88 -0.87 11.96
C THR A 92 -12.21 -0.48 12.59
N ILE A 93 -12.58 0.79 12.55
CA ILE A 93 -13.89 1.26 13.05
C ILE A 93 -15.01 0.55 12.30
N LEU A 94 -14.99 0.57 10.98
CA LEU A 94 -16.01 -0.09 10.14
C LEU A 94 -16.01 -1.62 10.31
N GLY A 95 -14.83 -2.23 10.49
CA GLY A 95 -14.70 -3.67 10.77
C GLY A 95 -15.34 -4.08 12.10
N LEU A 96 -15.16 -3.26 13.13
CA LEU A 96 -15.86 -3.45 14.41
C LEU A 96 -17.37 -3.26 14.27
N MET A 97 -17.84 -2.29 13.48
CA MET A 97 -19.27 -2.13 13.16
C MET A 97 -19.84 -3.35 12.44
N ARG A 98 -19.08 -3.99 11.54
CA ARG A 98 -19.48 -5.21 10.80
C ARG A 98 -19.71 -6.42 11.71
N VAL A 99 -19.07 -6.49 12.87
CA VAL A 99 -19.25 -7.57 13.87
C VAL A 99 -20.11 -7.15 15.04
N SER A 100 -20.71 -5.95 15.01
CA SER A 100 -21.64 -5.45 16.02
C SER A 100 -22.97 -6.21 16.01
N HIS A 101 -23.67 -6.25 17.15
CA HIS A 101 -25.06 -6.72 17.21
C HIS A 101 -26.06 -5.72 16.65
N SER A 102 -25.70 -4.44 16.55
CA SER A 102 -26.52 -3.39 15.96
C SER A 102 -26.73 -3.65 14.47
N LEU A 103 -27.99 -3.78 14.07
CA LEU A 103 -28.33 -3.91 12.65
C LEU A 103 -27.90 -2.66 11.86
N PHE A 104 -28.06 -1.48 12.46
CA PHE A 104 -27.68 -0.22 11.84
C PHE A 104 -26.18 -0.19 11.52
N ASP A 105 -25.30 -0.53 12.50
CA ASP A 105 -23.86 -0.55 12.30
C ASP A 105 -23.47 -1.51 11.16
N ARG A 106 -24.05 -2.71 11.17
CA ARG A 106 -23.77 -3.72 10.13
C ARG A 106 -24.22 -3.27 8.75
N LEU A 107 -25.38 -2.63 8.66
CA LEU A 107 -25.90 -2.13 7.38
C LEU A 107 -25.03 -0.98 6.85
N VAL A 108 -24.72 0.01 7.68
CA VAL A 108 -23.88 1.16 7.27
C VAL A 108 -22.51 0.69 6.79
N ALA A 109 -21.80 -0.07 7.63
CA ALA A 109 -20.47 -0.56 7.26
C ALA A 109 -20.54 -1.56 6.08
N GLY A 110 -21.61 -2.38 6.02
CA GLY A 110 -21.83 -3.30 4.92
C GLY A 110 -22.06 -2.60 3.59
N SER A 111 -22.97 -1.66 3.54
CA SER A 111 -23.27 -0.89 2.33
C SER A 111 -22.05 -0.15 1.80
N TYR A 112 -21.25 0.45 2.70
CA TYR A 112 -20.00 1.08 2.32
C TYR A 112 -19.02 0.11 1.64
N VAL A 113 -18.77 -1.04 2.28
CA VAL A 113 -17.84 -2.05 1.76
C VAL A 113 -18.31 -2.59 0.41
N GLU A 114 -19.60 -2.95 0.31
CA GLU A 114 -20.18 -3.46 -0.93
C GLU A 114 -20.11 -2.42 -2.06
N MET A 115 -20.44 -1.16 -1.76
CA MET A 115 -20.36 -0.08 -2.74
C MET A 115 -18.93 0.11 -3.23
N VAL A 116 -17.95 0.23 -2.34
CA VAL A 116 -16.55 0.51 -2.72
C VAL A 116 -15.93 -0.66 -3.47
N ARG A 117 -16.17 -1.90 -3.03
CA ARG A 117 -15.54 -3.09 -3.63
C ARG A 117 -16.19 -3.56 -4.93
N ASN A 118 -17.43 -3.18 -5.19
CA ASN A 118 -18.16 -3.55 -6.42
C ASN A 118 -18.08 -2.47 -7.51
N LEU A 119 -17.56 -1.27 -7.19
CA LEU A 119 -17.31 -0.24 -8.20
C LEU A 119 -15.90 -0.41 -8.78
N PRO A 120 -15.72 -0.15 -10.09
CA PRO A 120 -14.39 -0.07 -10.67
C PRO A 120 -13.55 1.01 -9.94
N PRO A 121 -12.31 0.68 -9.52
CA PRO A 121 -11.47 1.61 -8.74
C PRO A 121 -11.33 2.99 -9.39
N LEU A 122 -11.15 3.04 -10.71
CA LEU A 122 -11.02 4.28 -11.47
C LEU A 122 -12.28 5.17 -11.34
N VAL A 123 -13.47 4.58 -11.42
CA VAL A 123 -14.75 5.30 -11.29
C VAL A 123 -14.88 5.87 -9.88
N LEU A 124 -14.52 5.07 -8.86
CA LEU A 124 -14.54 5.52 -7.48
C LEU A 124 -13.60 6.72 -7.25
N VAL A 125 -12.39 6.67 -7.81
CA VAL A 125 -11.41 7.76 -7.73
C VAL A 125 -11.99 9.05 -8.29
N PHE A 126 -12.60 9.02 -9.48
CA PHE A 126 -13.24 10.19 -10.06
C PHE A 126 -14.40 10.72 -9.21
N ILE A 127 -15.27 9.83 -8.72
CA ILE A 127 -16.39 10.24 -7.87
C ILE A 127 -15.87 10.91 -6.60
N VAL A 128 -14.94 10.26 -5.88
CA VAL A 128 -14.43 10.82 -4.62
C VAL A 128 -13.68 12.12 -4.86
N TYR A 129 -12.84 12.20 -5.88
CA TYR A 129 -12.05 13.39 -6.17
C TYR A 129 -12.93 14.58 -6.55
N PHE A 130 -13.79 14.43 -7.55
CA PHE A 130 -14.57 15.56 -8.09
C PHE A 130 -15.76 15.95 -7.23
N PHE A 131 -16.42 14.99 -6.57
CA PHE A 131 -17.63 15.28 -5.78
C PHE A 131 -17.35 15.52 -4.30
N ILE A 132 -16.31 14.91 -3.76
CA ILE A 132 -16.01 14.95 -2.32
C ILE A 132 -14.74 15.78 -2.05
N GLY A 133 -13.64 15.46 -2.74
CA GLY A 133 -12.32 16.02 -2.47
C GLY A 133 -12.29 17.55 -2.66
N ASP A 134 -12.71 18.02 -3.80
CA ASP A 134 -12.70 19.45 -4.13
C ASP A 134 -13.61 20.26 -3.18
N ARG A 135 -14.81 19.73 -2.90
CA ARG A 135 -15.77 20.38 -1.98
C ARG A 135 -15.26 20.42 -0.54
N ILE A 136 -14.68 19.34 -0.05
CA ILE A 136 -14.12 19.28 1.32
C ILE A 136 -12.94 20.25 1.45
N MET A 137 -12.03 20.27 0.49
CA MET A 137 -10.86 21.16 0.53
C MET A 137 -11.28 22.62 0.57
N THR A 138 -12.28 22.99 -0.23
CA THR A 138 -12.85 24.34 -0.27
C THR A 138 -13.56 24.70 1.02
N LEU A 139 -14.43 23.81 1.55
CA LEU A 139 -15.17 24.03 2.80
C LEU A 139 -14.26 24.15 4.02
N LEU A 140 -13.19 23.39 4.07
CA LEU A 140 -12.20 23.45 5.17
C LEU A 140 -11.26 24.64 5.06
N GLY A 141 -11.30 25.39 3.96
CA GLY A 141 -10.43 26.54 3.75
C GLY A 141 -8.93 26.20 3.75
N ILE A 142 -8.58 24.96 3.42
CA ILE A 142 -7.21 24.42 3.53
C ILE A 142 -6.21 25.25 2.76
N GLU A 143 -6.58 25.74 1.57
CA GLU A 143 -5.69 26.60 0.78
C GLU A 143 -5.36 27.92 1.49
N GLY A 144 -6.34 28.53 2.15
CA GLY A 144 -6.14 29.74 2.93
C GLY A 144 -5.20 29.50 4.13
N LEU A 145 -5.41 28.41 4.83
CA LEU A 145 -4.55 27.99 5.97
C LEU A 145 -3.11 27.72 5.54
N ILE A 146 -2.92 27.08 4.39
CA ILE A 146 -1.59 26.80 3.83
C ILE A 146 -0.86 28.09 3.45
N ARG A 147 -1.56 29.03 2.78
CA ARG A 147 -0.98 30.30 2.35
C ARG A 147 -0.58 31.20 3.53
N SER A 148 -1.34 31.15 4.61
CA SER A 148 -1.07 31.93 5.83
C SER A 148 -0.08 31.24 6.79
N ALA A 149 0.34 30.02 6.51
CA ALA A 149 1.24 29.26 7.37
C ALA A 149 2.66 29.85 7.36
N SER A 150 3.34 29.78 8.51
CA SER A 150 4.73 30.22 8.64
C SER A 150 5.68 29.41 7.74
N PRO A 151 6.84 29.95 7.33
CA PRO A 151 7.83 29.20 6.55
C PRO A 151 8.25 27.88 7.20
N ALA A 152 8.36 27.85 8.53
CA ALA A 152 8.66 26.62 9.26
C ALA A 152 7.54 25.59 9.14
N THR A 153 6.28 26.00 9.24
CA THR A 153 5.12 25.13 9.04
C THR A 153 5.05 24.61 7.61
N GLN A 154 5.32 25.47 6.62
CA GLN A 154 5.35 25.04 5.21
C GLN A 154 6.47 24.01 4.95
N ALA A 155 7.64 24.14 5.59
CA ALA A 155 8.71 23.17 5.49
C ALA A 155 8.30 21.80 6.08
N VAL A 156 7.65 21.79 7.24
CA VAL A 156 7.12 20.55 7.85
C VAL A 156 6.05 19.91 6.98
N LEU A 157 5.11 20.68 6.44
CA LEU A 157 4.07 20.20 5.54
C LEU A 157 4.67 19.61 4.25
N THR A 158 5.70 20.25 3.69
CA THR A 158 6.42 19.76 2.51
C THR A 158 7.12 18.45 2.80
N PHE A 159 7.76 18.33 3.97
CA PHE A 159 8.43 17.11 4.36
C PHE A 159 7.46 15.94 4.58
N LEU A 160 6.37 16.16 5.30
CA LEU A 160 5.41 15.11 5.66
C LEU A 160 4.45 14.76 4.51
N PHE A 161 4.05 15.72 3.70
CA PHE A 161 3.02 15.57 2.68
C PHE A 161 3.53 16.00 1.30
N ALA A 162 3.30 17.26 0.94
CA ALA A 162 3.65 17.82 -0.37
C ALA A 162 3.98 19.32 -0.26
N PRO A 163 4.67 19.90 -1.25
CA PRO A 163 4.86 21.34 -1.32
C PRO A 163 3.52 22.10 -1.30
N PRO A 164 3.48 23.34 -0.75
CA PRO A 164 2.24 24.10 -0.59
C PRO A 164 1.34 24.16 -1.83
N ALA A 165 1.94 24.35 -3.00
CA ALA A 165 1.21 24.43 -4.28
C ALA A 165 0.54 23.09 -4.69
N ARG A 166 0.94 21.96 -4.13
CA ARG A 166 0.43 20.61 -4.46
C ARG A 166 -0.32 19.96 -3.29
N LEU A 167 -0.43 20.67 -2.18
CA LEU A 167 -0.93 20.08 -0.92
C LEU A 167 -2.43 19.76 -1.00
N SER A 168 -3.23 20.63 -1.62
CA SER A 168 -4.66 20.39 -1.83
C SER A 168 -4.90 19.13 -2.66
N GLY A 169 -4.20 18.98 -3.79
CA GLY A 169 -4.26 17.76 -4.61
C GLY A 169 -3.80 16.52 -3.85
N PHE A 170 -2.71 16.64 -3.10
CA PHE A 170 -2.20 15.51 -2.27
C PHE A 170 -3.27 15.03 -1.28
N PHE A 171 -3.92 15.93 -0.55
CA PHE A 171 -4.97 15.56 0.40
C PHE A 171 -6.23 14.99 -0.29
N ALA A 172 -6.60 15.49 -1.45
CA ALA A 172 -7.70 14.93 -2.22
C ALA A 172 -7.40 13.52 -2.70
N GLY A 173 -6.18 13.26 -3.21
CA GLY A 173 -5.72 11.92 -3.56
C GLY A 173 -5.61 11.01 -2.34
N LEU A 174 -5.10 11.52 -1.23
CA LEU A 174 -5.03 10.80 0.05
C LEU A 174 -6.41 10.37 0.52
N ALA A 175 -7.40 11.28 0.53
CA ALA A 175 -8.77 10.97 0.93
C ALA A 175 -9.38 9.87 0.04
N THR A 176 -9.12 9.94 -1.26
CA THR A 176 -9.56 8.92 -2.22
C THR A 176 -8.99 7.55 -1.90
N LEU A 177 -7.67 7.47 -1.67
CA LEU A 177 -7.01 6.22 -1.30
C LEU A 177 -7.49 5.71 0.06
N VAL A 178 -7.66 6.57 1.05
CA VAL A 178 -8.19 6.20 2.37
C VAL A 178 -9.56 5.56 2.26
N LEU A 179 -10.47 6.17 1.51
CA LEU A 179 -11.81 5.62 1.29
C LEU A 179 -11.77 4.31 0.50
N TYR A 180 -10.89 4.17 -0.46
CA TYR A 180 -10.75 2.92 -1.20
C TYR A 180 -10.19 1.80 -0.32
N GLU A 181 -9.06 2.03 0.31
CA GLU A 181 -8.33 1.04 1.11
C GLU A 181 -9.08 0.64 2.39
N ALA A 182 -9.81 1.56 3.01
CA ALA A 182 -10.57 1.28 4.23
C ALA A 182 -11.62 0.19 4.03
N ALA A 183 -12.19 0.05 2.83
CA ALA A 183 -13.14 -1.04 2.55
C ALA A 183 -12.48 -2.42 2.59
N TYR A 184 -11.26 -2.54 2.09
CA TYR A 184 -10.48 -3.79 2.16
C TYR A 184 -10.03 -4.08 3.58
N ILE A 185 -9.54 -3.06 4.29
CA ILE A 185 -9.12 -3.20 5.68
C ILE A 185 -10.30 -3.55 6.60
N THR A 186 -11.50 -3.02 6.32
CA THR A 186 -12.73 -3.40 7.02
C THR A 186 -12.96 -4.91 6.97
N GLU A 187 -12.79 -5.53 5.80
CA GLU A 187 -12.93 -6.97 5.64
C GLU A 187 -11.80 -7.76 6.30
N ILE A 188 -10.57 -7.26 6.28
CA ILE A 188 -9.44 -7.86 7.00
C ILE A 188 -9.75 -7.91 8.50
N VAL A 189 -10.20 -6.80 9.07
CA VAL A 189 -10.54 -6.71 10.50
C VAL A 189 -11.72 -7.63 10.84
N ARG A 190 -12.81 -7.59 10.03
CA ARG A 190 -13.98 -8.45 10.22
C ARG A 190 -13.58 -9.92 10.17
N ALA A 191 -12.84 -10.34 9.14
CA ALA A 191 -12.37 -11.71 8.97
C ALA A 191 -11.46 -12.16 10.13
N GLY A 192 -10.55 -11.30 10.57
CA GLY A 192 -9.67 -11.57 11.70
C GLY A 192 -10.44 -11.79 13.00
N ILE A 193 -11.47 -10.99 13.27
CA ILE A 193 -12.31 -11.18 14.46
C ILE A 193 -13.15 -12.46 14.34
N GLN A 194 -13.74 -12.70 13.19
CA GLN A 194 -14.58 -13.89 12.95
C GLN A 194 -13.78 -15.19 12.88
N SER A 195 -12.48 -15.12 12.65
CA SER A 195 -11.62 -16.32 12.65
C SER A 195 -11.36 -16.88 14.05
N ILE A 196 -11.67 -16.14 15.12
CA ILE A 196 -11.49 -16.62 16.49
C ILE A 196 -12.55 -17.67 16.81
N GLU A 197 -12.08 -18.81 17.34
CA GLU A 197 -12.92 -19.96 17.65
C GLU A 197 -14.10 -19.60 18.57
N GLN A 198 -15.26 -20.18 18.28
CA GLN A 198 -16.46 -19.92 19.04
C GLN A 198 -16.30 -20.26 20.53
N GLY A 199 -15.53 -21.29 20.86
CA GLY A 199 -15.23 -21.65 22.23
C GLY A 199 -14.57 -20.54 23.05
N GLN A 200 -13.80 -19.64 22.43
CA GLN A 200 -13.25 -18.46 23.12
C GLN A 200 -14.34 -17.45 23.51
N TRP A 201 -15.33 -17.30 22.66
CA TRP A 201 -16.49 -16.47 22.94
C TRP A 201 -17.38 -17.06 24.04
N GLU A 202 -17.60 -18.36 23.98
CA GLU A 202 -18.40 -19.11 24.97
C GLU A 202 -17.73 -19.12 26.34
N ALA A 203 -16.43 -19.37 26.40
CA ALA A 203 -15.65 -19.32 27.64
C ALA A 203 -15.68 -17.92 28.27
N ALA A 204 -15.48 -16.88 27.47
CA ALA A 204 -15.56 -15.51 27.95
C ALA A 204 -16.96 -15.14 28.45
N HIS A 205 -18.01 -15.66 27.80
CA HIS A 205 -19.40 -15.49 28.24
C HIS A 205 -19.67 -16.21 29.57
N ALA A 206 -19.18 -17.44 29.71
CA ALA A 206 -19.34 -18.24 30.94
C ALA A 206 -18.66 -17.59 32.15
N LEU A 207 -17.58 -16.81 31.92
CA LEU A 207 -16.93 -15.98 32.96
C LEU A 207 -17.70 -14.69 33.32
N GLY A 208 -18.91 -14.48 32.74
CA GLY A 208 -19.75 -13.31 33.03
C GLY A 208 -19.27 -12.01 32.35
N LEU A 209 -18.34 -12.10 31.39
CA LEU A 209 -17.86 -10.93 30.69
C LEU A 209 -18.96 -10.34 29.77
N SER A 210 -19.18 -9.04 29.85
CA SER A 210 -20.01 -8.32 28.89
C SER A 210 -19.40 -8.39 27.49
N ARG A 211 -20.21 -8.22 26.44
CA ARG A 211 -19.75 -8.30 25.04
C ARG A 211 -18.55 -7.40 24.74
N ARG A 212 -18.55 -6.18 25.29
CA ARG A 212 -17.40 -5.25 25.14
C ARG A 212 -16.15 -5.79 25.82
N GLN A 213 -16.29 -6.42 27.00
CA GLN A 213 -15.18 -7.03 27.73
C GLN A 213 -14.66 -8.29 26.99
N GLN A 214 -15.57 -9.16 26.50
CA GLN A 214 -15.21 -10.30 25.65
C GLN A 214 -14.37 -9.83 24.46
N LEU A 215 -14.86 -8.83 23.72
CA LEU A 215 -14.17 -8.30 22.55
C LEU A 215 -12.81 -7.70 22.92
N ARG A 216 -12.73 -6.85 23.96
CA ARG A 216 -11.53 -6.11 24.33
C ARG A 216 -10.45 -6.98 24.97
N TYR A 217 -10.84 -7.91 25.85
CA TYR A 217 -9.87 -8.63 26.69
C TYR A 217 -9.54 -10.04 26.16
N VAL A 218 -10.42 -10.65 25.38
CA VAL A 218 -10.25 -12.03 24.91
C VAL A 218 -10.07 -12.08 23.38
N ILE A 219 -10.98 -11.48 22.64
CA ILE A 219 -11.06 -11.66 21.19
C ILE A 219 -10.08 -10.76 20.43
N LEU A 220 -10.09 -9.45 20.69
CA LEU A 220 -9.20 -8.51 19.97
C LEU A 220 -7.72 -8.81 20.12
N PRO A 221 -7.18 -9.18 21.31
CA PRO A 221 -5.76 -9.54 21.41
C PRO A 221 -5.39 -10.74 20.53
N GLN A 222 -6.25 -11.74 20.42
CA GLN A 222 -6.05 -12.89 19.55
C GLN A 222 -6.27 -12.53 18.07
N ALA A 223 -7.32 -11.76 17.76
CA ALA A 223 -7.61 -11.31 16.40
C ALA A 223 -6.49 -10.44 15.82
N LEU A 224 -5.86 -9.58 16.62
CA LEU A 224 -4.74 -8.74 16.18
C LEU A 224 -3.59 -9.55 15.62
N GLN A 225 -3.26 -10.71 16.20
CA GLN A 225 -2.21 -11.58 15.68
C GLN A 225 -2.51 -12.11 14.26
N ARG A 226 -3.80 -12.24 13.90
CA ARG A 226 -4.26 -12.66 12.57
C ARG A 226 -4.45 -11.47 11.62
N ILE A 227 -4.83 -10.31 12.16
CA ILE A 227 -5.07 -9.07 11.40
C ILE A 227 -3.75 -8.42 10.95
N LEU A 228 -2.74 -8.35 11.83
CA LEU A 228 -1.50 -7.63 11.55
C LEU A 228 -0.75 -8.11 10.29
N PRO A 229 -0.58 -9.43 10.03
CA PRO A 229 0.04 -9.88 8.79
C PRO A 229 -0.74 -9.46 7.54
N ALA A 230 -2.08 -9.55 7.60
CA ALA A 230 -2.94 -9.15 6.50
C ALA A 230 -2.89 -7.62 6.24
N LEU A 231 -2.84 -6.79 7.30
CA LEU A 231 -2.64 -5.35 7.18
C LEU A 231 -1.28 -5.00 6.58
N ALA A 232 -0.24 -5.72 6.95
CA ALA A 232 1.08 -5.53 6.38
C ALA A 232 1.11 -5.89 4.88
N GLY A 233 0.38 -6.94 4.46
CA GLY A 233 0.13 -7.24 3.04
C GLY A 233 -0.65 -6.12 2.34
N GLN A 234 -1.65 -5.54 3.02
CA GLN A 234 -2.44 -4.44 2.47
C GLN A 234 -1.59 -3.17 2.23
N LEU A 235 -0.62 -2.86 3.09
CA LEU A 235 0.34 -1.77 2.83
C LEU A 235 1.06 -1.95 1.49
N ILE A 236 1.51 -3.17 1.17
CA ILE A 236 2.17 -3.45 -0.12
C ILE A 236 1.18 -3.28 -1.28
N SER A 237 -0.10 -3.63 -1.09
CA SER A 237 -1.15 -3.37 -2.09
C SER A 237 -1.40 -1.88 -2.26
N THR A 238 -1.54 -1.12 -1.17
CA THR A 238 -1.73 0.35 -1.19
C THR A 238 -0.62 1.08 -1.95
N ILE A 239 0.64 0.61 -1.86
CA ILE A 239 1.75 1.18 -2.65
C ILE A 239 1.48 1.04 -4.15
N LYS A 240 0.98 -0.10 -4.60
CA LYS A 240 0.65 -0.33 -6.02
C LYS A 240 -0.61 0.42 -6.43
N ASP A 241 -1.61 0.41 -5.57
CA ASP A 241 -2.91 1.04 -5.80
C ASP A 241 -2.81 2.57 -5.78
N SER A 242 -1.75 3.15 -5.16
CA SER A 242 -1.48 4.59 -5.26
C SER A 242 -1.28 5.07 -6.69
N ALA A 243 -0.87 4.20 -7.62
CA ALA A 243 -0.76 4.53 -9.04
C ALA A 243 -2.08 4.99 -9.66
N ILE A 244 -3.22 4.61 -9.08
CA ILE A 244 -4.54 4.96 -9.61
C ILE A 244 -4.83 6.46 -9.51
N VAL A 245 -4.22 7.18 -8.55
CA VAL A 245 -4.42 8.62 -8.40
C VAL A 245 -3.65 9.44 -9.45
N SER A 246 -2.84 8.81 -10.29
CA SER A 246 -2.22 9.45 -11.46
C SER A 246 -3.26 10.05 -12.41
N VAL A 247 -4.43 9.41 -12.53
CA VAL A 247 -5.52 9.86 -13.42
C VAL A 247 -6.17 11.19 -13.00
N ILE A 248 -6.01 11.56 -11.74
CA ILE A 248 -6.45 12.86 -11.20
C ILE A 248 -5.28 13.83 -11.01
N SER A 249 -4.22 13.64 -11.77
CA SER A 249 -3.05 14.52 -11.84
C SER A 249 -2.28 14.67 -10.51
N ILE A 250 -2.33 13.66 -9.64
CA ILE A 250 -1.48 13.63 -8.44
C ILE A 250 -0.06 13.22 -8.88
N PRO A 251 0.97 14.05 -8.61
CA PRO A 251 2.32 13.83 -9.13
C PRO A 251 3.08 12.73 -8.35
N GLU A 252 2.49 11.54 -8.30
CA GLU A 252 3.14 10.32 -7.83
C GLU A 252 3.97 9.67 -8.95
N LEU A 253 4.58 8.53 -8.71
CA LEU A 253 5.56 7.91 -9.62
C LEU A 253 5.01 7.63 -11.02
N THR A 254 3.78 7.09 -11.13
CA THR A 254 3.14 6.78 -12.42
C THR A 254 2.81 8.03 -13.19
N PHE A 255 2.27 9.06 -12.53
CA PHE A 255 1.99 10.35 -13.15
C PHE A 255 3.26 10.99 -13.72
N GLN A 256 4.34 11.03 -12.94
CA GLN A 256 5.62 11.55 -13.39
C GLN A 256 6.14 10.79 -14.63
N GLY A 257 5.93 9.48 -14.66
CA GLY A 257 6.27 8.68 -15.83
C GLY A 257 5.45 9.00 -17.07
N LEU A 258 4.13 9.18 -16.93
CA LEU A 258 3.24 9.56 -18.01
C LEU A 258 3.62 10.96 -18.57
N GLU A 259 3.93 11.88 -17.68
CA GLU A 259 4.37 13.24 -18.05
C GLU A 259 5.70 13.22 -18.82
N LEU A 260 6.69 12.48 -18.31
CA LEU A 260 7.97 12.31 -18.98
C LEU A 260 7.86 11.58 -20.32
N MET A 261 7.06 10.52 -20.38
CA MET A 261 6.83 9.77 -21.62
C MET A 261 6.23 10.68 -22.69
N SER A 262 5.26 11.52 -22.32
CA SER A 262 4.62 12.47 -23.24
C SER A 262 5.58 13.55 -23.72
N ALA A 263 6.53 13.96 -22.89
CA ALA A 263 7.50 15.00 -23.21
C ALA A 263 8.72 14.49 -24.00
N THR A 264 9.12 13.24 -23.80
CA THR A 264 10.41 12.72 -24.31
C THR A 264 10.28 11.59 -25.32
N TYR A 265 9.11 10.93 -25.36
CA TYR A 265 8.86 9.71 -26.14
C TYR A 265 9.74 8.51 -25.78
N LEU A 266 10.46 8.55 -24.64
CA LEU A 266 11.29 7.46 -24.13
C LEU A 266 10.46 6.41 -23.40
N THR A 267 9.49 5.82 -24.10
CA THR A 267 8.47 4.95 -23.53
C THR A 267 9.06 3.76 -22.76
N PHE A 268 10.01 3.05 -23.37
CA PHE A 268 10.54 1.81 -22.77
C PHE A 268 11.41 2.11 -21.54
N GLU A 269 12.34 3.05 -21.63
CA GLU A 269 13.23 3.41 -20.52
C GLU A 269 12.44 3.90 -19.31
N ILE A 270 11.43 4.73 -19.54
CA ILE A 270 10.61 5.29 -18.46
C ILE A 270 9.82 4.19 -17.78
N TRP A 271 9.09 3.34 -18.52
CA TRP A 271 8.28 2.30 -17.91
C TRP A 271 9.11 1.19 -17.25
N ILE A 272 10.26 0.83 -17.80
CA ILE A 272 11.18 -0.09 -17.14
C ILE A 272 11.71 0.51 -15.84
N THR A 273 12.08 1.79 -15.86
CA THR A 273 12.56 2.51 -14.65
C THR A 273 11.46 2.59 -13.58
N ILE A 274 10.23 2.94 -13.95
CA ILE A 274 9.08 2.98 -13.03
C ILE A 274 8.82 1.59 -12.44
N THR A 275 8.82 0.55 -13.28
CA THR A 275 8.63 -0.83 -12.84
C THR A 275 9.71 -1.23 -11.84
N ALA A 276 10.97 -0.90 -12.12
CA ALA A 276 12.08 -1.16 -11.20
C ALA A 276 11.92 -0.41 -9.87
N LEU A 277 11.50 0.86 -9.89
CA LEU A 277 11.27 1.65 -8.68
C LEU A 277 10.12 1.10 -7.83
N TYR A 278 8.98 0.75 -8.44
CA TYR A 278 7.88 0.08 -7.73
C TYR A 278 8.32 -1.27 -7.17
N PHE A 279 9.09 -2.04 -7.94
CA PHE A 279 9.60 -3.33 -7.48
C PHE A 279 10.52 -3.18 -6.27
N ILE A 280 11.48 -2.24 -6.33
CA ILE A 280 12.39 -1.95 -5.21
C ILE A 280 11.58 -1.55 -3.97
N LEU A 281 10.59 -0.67 -4.13
CA LEU A 281 9.75 -0.20 -3.04
C LEU A 281 8.96 -1.35 -2.41
N THR A 282 8.18 -2.06 -3.20
CA THR A 282 7.32 -3.16 -2.71
C THR A 282 8.15 -4.32 -2.15
N PHE A 283 9.31 -4.63 -2.75
CA PHE A 283 10.21 -5.66 -2.26
C PHE A 283 10.82 -5.28 -0.91
N THR A 284 11.24 -4.03 -0.73
CA THR A 284 11.78 -3.53 0.53
C THR A 284 10.75 -3.63 1.65
N PHE A 285 9.50 -3.20 1.39
CA PHE A 285 8.41 -3.35 2.37
C PHE A 285 8.07 -4.82 2.63
N SER A 286 8.08 -5.68 1.60
CA SER A 286 7.84 -7.11 1.75
C SER A 286 8.86 -7.80 2.67
N ILE A 287 10.14 -7.43 2.58
CA ILE A 287 11.17 -7.93 3.51
C ILE A 287 10.86 -7.48 4.95
N GLY A 288 10.49 -6.21 5.13
CA GLY A 288 10.11 -5.67 6.44
C GLY A 288 8.93 -6.43 7.06
N VAL A 289 7.88 -6.66 6.27
CA VAL A 289 6.68 -7.42 6.65
C VAL A 289 7.03 -8.84 7.07
N ARG A 290 7.81 -9.58 6.28
CA ARG A 290 8.24 -10.96 6.62
C ARG A 290 9.00 -11.04 7.93
N ARG A 291 9.88 -10.05 8.21
CA ARG A 291 10.59 -9.99 9.49
C ARG A 291 9.64 -9.73 10.67
N LEU A 292 8.64 -8.88 10.48
CA LEU A 292 7.62 -8.63 11.49
C LEU A 292 6.80 -9.89 11.77
N GLU A 293 6.35 -10.60 10.74
CA GLU A 293 5.59 -11.86 10.85
C GLU A 293 6.39 -12.94 11.60
N SER A 294 7.65 -13.14 11.24
CA SER A 294 8.51 -14.13 11.91
C SER A 294 8.70 -13.81 13.40
N SER A 295 8.85 -12.54 13.76
CA SER A 295 8.96 -12.10 15.16
C SER A 295 7.68 -12.34 15.97
N MET A 296 6.50 -12.22 15.34
CA MET A 296 5.21 -12.46 16.01
C MET A 296 4.95 -13.96 16.22
N GLN A 297 5.28 -14.81 15.25
CA GLN A 297 5.13 -16.27 15.36
C GLN A 297 6.00 -16.86 16.46
N THR A 298 7.24 -16.39 16.61
CA THR A 298 8.15 -16.84 17.65
C THR A 298 7.64 -16.53 19.07
N LYS A 299 6.96 -15.39 19.24
CA LYS A 299 6.35 -15.03 20.53
C LYS A 299 5.10 -15.85 20.86
N SER A 300 4.34 -16.27 19.85
CA SER A 300 3.13 -17.10 20.04
C SER A 300 3.46 -18.56 20.39
N SER A 301 4.66 -19.06 20.01
CA SER A 301 5.10 -20.42 20.34
C SER A 301 5.79 -20.53 21.72
N ALA A 302 6.11 -19.40 22.33
CA ALA A 302 6.84 -19.35 23.61
C ALA A 302 5.94 -19.02 24.83
N GLY A 303 4.64 -18.84 24.64
CA GLY A 303 3.64 -18.60 25.68
C GLY A 303 2.50 -19.63 25.59
#